data_05113c8a69397b58899457eb21080b9e
#
_entry.id   05113c8a69397b58899457eb21080b9e
#
_cell.length_a   1.000
_cell.length_b   1.000
_cell.length_c   1.000
_cell.angle_alpha   90.00
_cell.angle_beta   90.00
_cell.angle_gamma   90.00
#
_symmetry.space_group_name_H-M   'P 1'
#
loop_
_entity.id
_entity.type
_entity.pdbx_description
1 polymer ?
#
loop_
_entity_poly.entity_id
_entity_poly.type
_entity_poly.pdbx_seq_one_letter_code
_entity_poly.pdbx_strand_id
1 'polypeptide(L)'
;MTAVAPTLAETGNALVRIDHVQLGYWVGERFHVAVRDASFDIAPREKIILIGPSGCGKSTLLKAIGGYIAPAGGTIAVAGRRTLEPGPDRAIVFQEFDQLFPWRTVLENVAYPLRINGRSRRDAAVAAMRFLALTRLDQAADRYPHQLSGGMKQRVAIARALALEPALLLMDEPFGALDAITRQRLQAELNGIVAEREVTLLFVTHSIEEALVLGDRVIVLGDAPSHVLEVVDVRDLGGPETVAYSQMRGRLRDLLRVEDDVAEMEDQAEHVDGG
;
A
#
# COMPACT_ATOMS: atom_id res chain seq x y z
N MET A 1 -2.40 -5.22 -32.36
CA MET A 1 -3.61 -4.61 -31.75
C MET A 1 -3.13 -3.52 -30.81
N THR A 2 -3.44 -2.28 -31.14
CA THR A 2 -2.96 -1.10 -30.41
C THR A 2 -3.63 -1.04 -29.03
N ALA A 3 -2.85 -1.21 -27.96
CA ALA A 3 -3.34 -1.03 -26.58
C ALA A 3 -3.82 0.42 -26.42
N VAL A 4 -5.10 0.57 -26.15
CA VAL A 4 -5.69 1.87 -25.79
C VAL A 4 -5.24 2.17 -24.38
N ALA A 5 -4.37 3.17 -24.20
CA ALA A 5 -4.05 3.72 -22.90
C ALA A 5 -5.35 4.11 -22.18
N PRO A 6 -5.54 3.78 -20.90
CA PRO A 6 -6.73 4.18 -20.16
C PRO A 6 -6.79 5.71 -20.12
N THR A 7 -7.83 6.27 -20.72
CA THR A 7 -8.10 7.70 -20.69
C THR A 7 -8.32 8.10 -19.23
N LEU A 8 -7.45 8.96 -18.68
CA LEU A 8 -7.64 9.61 -17.40
C LEU A 8 -8.99 10.31 -17.42
N ALA A 9 -9.96 9.79 -16.71
CA ALA A 9 -11.22 10.49 -16.52
C ALA A 9 -10.92 11.83 -15.83
N GLU A 10 -11.43 12.93 -16.40
CA GLU A 10 -11.37 14.27 -15.81
C GLU A 10 -12.24 14.30 -14.54
N THR A 11 -11.81 13.63 -13.50
CA THR A 11 -12.44 13.69 -12.18
C THR A 11 -11.74 14.75 -11.36
N GLY A 12 -12.30 15.94 -11.31
CA GLY A 12 -11.80 17.10 -10.54
C GLY A 12 -11.72 16.85 -9.01
N ASN A 13 -11.82 15.63 -8.53
CA ASN A 13 -11.91 15.29 -7.11
C ASN A 13 -10.97 14.13 -6.68
N ALA A 14 -9.86 13.90 -7.36
CA ALA A 14 -8.89 12.89 -6.95
C ALA A 14 -8.14 13.34 -5.68
N LEU A 15 -8.05 12.46 -4.66
CA LEU A 15 -7.20 12.69 -3.49
C LEU A 15 -5.73 12.55 -3.86
N VAL A 16 -5.39 11.51 -4.65
CA VAL A 16 -4.03 11.30 -5.16
C VAL A 16 -4.08 11.32 -6.68
N ARG A 17 -3.16 12.06 -7.30
CA ARG A 17 -2.92 12.03 -8.75
C ARG A 17 -1.48 11.68 -9.02
N ILE A 18 -1.29 10.69 -9.84
CA ILE A 18 0.00 10.19 -10.31
C ILE A 18 -0.02 10.35 -11.82
N ASP A 19 0.92 11.14 -12.35
CA ASP A 19 0.95 11.55 -13.74
C ASP A 19 2.34 11.34 -14.33
N HIS A 20 2.46 10.34 -15.22
CA HIS A 20 3.69 9.93 -15.91
C HIS A 20 4.91 9.79 -14.98
N VAL A 21 4.69 9.18 -13.80
CA VAL A 21 5.72 9.08 -12.76
C VAL A 21 6.77 8.06 -13.13
N GLN A 22 8.03 8.50 -13.14
CA GLN A 22 9.21 7.67 -13.24
C GLN A 22 9.94 7.62 -11.90
N LEU A 23 10.29 6.42 -11.43
CA LEU A 23 11.01 6.19 -10.18
C LEU A 23 12.23 5.31 -10.42
N GLY A 24 13.28 5.57 -9.65
CA GLY A 24 14.50 4.77 -9.69
C GLY A 24 15.47 5.17 -8.58
N TYR A 25 16.61 4.55 -8.58
CA TYR A 25 17.66 4.78 -7.59
C TYR A 25 19.05 4.66 -8.22
N TRP A 26 20.01 5.34 -7.64
CA TRP A 26 21.40 5.28 -8.06
C TRP A 26 22.13 4.11 -7.40
N VAL A 27 22.84 3.31 -8.20
CA VAL A 27 23.79 2.30 -7.75
C VAL A 27 25.15 2.67 -8.33
N GLY A 28 26.02 3.23 -7.50
CA GLY A 28 27.22 3.87 -7.99
C GLY A 28 26.89 5.05 -8.92
N GLU A 29 27.38 4.98 -10.17
CA GLU A 29 27.13 6.02 -11.20
C GLU A 29 25.94 5.71 -12.13
N ARG A 30 25.29 4.57 -11.96
CA ARG A 30 24.18 4.15 -12.82
C ARG A 30 22.84 4.38 -12.15
N PHE A 31 21.91 4.99 -12.91
CA PHE A 31 20.52 5.15 -12.50
C PHE A 31 19.71 3.92 -12.93
N HIS A 32 19.16 3.20 -11.95
CA HIS A 32 18.29 2.06 -12.17
C HIS A 32 16.83 2.50 -12.09
N VAL A 33 16.13 2.34 -13.20
CA VAL A 33 14.69 2.64 -13.26
C VAL A 33 13.91 1.47 -12.67
N ALA A 34 13.15 1.73 -11.61
CA ALA A 34 12.26 0.75 -10.99
C ALA A 34 10.84 0.84 -11.57
N VAL A 35 10.33 2.06 -11.77
CA VAL A 35 9.04 2.33 -12.40
C VAL A 35 9.31 3.27 -13.57
N ARG A 36 8.93 2.86 -14.77
CA ARG A 36 9.18 3.62 -16.02
C ARG A 36 8.12 4.67 -16.26
N ASP A 37 6.87 4.29 -16.06
CA ASP A 37 5.70 5.16 -16.27
C ASP A 37 4.54 4.65 -15.43
N ALA A 38 4.08 5.47 -14.49
CA ALA A 38 2.87 5.19 -13.75
C ALA A 38 1.93 6.39 -13.84
N SER A 39 0.69 6.14 -14.27
CA SER A 39 -0.35 7.14 -14.36
C SER A 39 -1.67 6.56 -13.88
N PHE A 40 -2.18 7.09 -12.76
CA PHE A 40 -3.49 6.76 -12.20
C PHE A 40 -3.90 7.79 -11.15
N ASP A 41 -5.14 7.73 -10.73
CA ASP A 41 -5.70 8.54 -9.66
C ASP A 41 -6.36 7.68 -8.57
N ILE A 42 -6.50 8.25 -7.38
CA ILE A 42 -7.19 7.64 -6.25
C ILE A 42 -8.23 8.64 -5.76
N ALA A 43 -9.49 8.22 -5.74
CA ALA A 43 -10.57 9.05 -5.21
C ALA A 43 -10.55 9.06 -3.66
N PRO A 44 -11.13 10.08 -3.00
CA PRO A 44 -11.36 10.04 -1.57
C PRO A 44 -12.17 8.81 -1.16
N ARG A 45 -11.78 8.17 -0.06
CA ARG A 45 -12.42 6.98 0.53
C ARG A 45 -12.31 5.71 -0.30
N GLU A 46 -11.53 5.74 -1.38
CA GLU A 46 -11.29 4.60 -2.25
C GLU A 46 -10.21 3.68 -1.67
N LYS A 47 -10.38 2.38 -1.85
CA LYS A 47 -9.39 1.35 -1.50
C LYS A 47 -8.74 0.83 -2.78
N ILE A 48 -7.53 1.30 -3.05
CA ILE A 48 -6.71 0.89 -4.18
C ILE A 48 -5.72 -0.18 -3.73
N ILE A 49 -5.69 -1.27 -4.47
CA ILE A 49 -4.70 -2.33 -4.27
C ILE A 49 -3.70 -2.31 -5.41
N LEU A 50 -2.42 -2.31 -5.07
CA LEU A 50 -1.32 -2.36 -6.03
C LEU A 50 -0.72 -3.76 -6.01
N ILE A 51 -0.82 -4.48 -7.12
CA ILE A 51 -0.23 -5.81 -7.30
C ILE A 51 0.77 -5.81 -8.44
N GLY A 52 1.65 -6.80 -8.45
CA GLY A 52 2.68 -6.98 -9.49
C GLY A 52 3.76 -7.96 -9.02
N PRO A 53 4.68 -8.37 -9.88
CA PRO A 53 5.80 -9.25 -9.55
C PRO A 53 6.68 -8.73 -8.42
N SER A 54 7.48 -9.60 -7.82
CA SER A 54 8.46 -9.20 -6.83
C SER A 54 9.54 -8.32 -7.46
N GLY A 55 9.87 -7.22 -6.80
CA GLY A 55 10.89 -6.28 -7.32
C GLY A 55 10.40 -5.28 -8.37
N CYS A 56 9.15 -5.34 -8.86
CA CYS A 56 8.63 -4.44 -9.89
C CYS A 56 8.46 -2.98 -9.45
N GLY A 57 8.76 -2.61 -8.19
CA GLY A 57 8.72 -1.21 -7.74
C GLY A 57 7.47 -0.78 -6.97
N LYS A 58 6.60 -1.72 -6.54
CA LYS A 58 5.40 -1.42 -5.72
C LYS A 58 5.72 -0.60 -4.48
N SER A 59 6.65 -1.08 -3.65
CA SER A 59 7.09 -0.37 -2.43
C SER A 59 7.77 0.96 -2.74
N THR A 60 8.47 1.05 -3.88
CA THR A 60 9.09 2.30 -4.34
C THR A 60 8.02 3.33 -4.68
N LEU A 61 6.98 2.91 -5.41
CA LEU A 61 5.84 3.77 -5.77
C LEU A 61 5.06 4.21 -4.52
N LEU A 62 4.79 3.28 -3.60
CA LEU A 62 4.15 3.59 -2.32
C LEU A 62 4.96 4.63 -1.51
N LYS A 63 6.29 4.44 -1.40
CA LYS A 63 7.19 5.40 -0.73
C LYS A 63 7.23 6.77 -1.42
N ALA A 64 7.14 6.81 -2.75
CA ALA A 64 7.09 8.07 -3.49
C ALA A 64 5.77 8.82 -3.24
N ILE A 65 4.63 8.13 -3.21
CA ILE A 65 3.34 8.70 -2.82
C ILE A 65 3.38 9.21 -1.37
N GLY A 66 4.06 8.48 -0.49
CA GLY A 66 4.31 8.89 0.89
C GLY A 66 5.23 10.11 1.06
N GLY A 67 5.92 10.53 -0.02
CA GLY A 67 6.86 11.65 0.01
C GLY A 67 8.26 11.29 0.49
N TYR A 68 8.61 10.00 0.56
CA TYR A 68 9.94 9.54 0.99
C TYR A 68 10.94 9.41 -0.18
N ILE A 69 10.44 9.33 -1.41
CA ILE A 69 11.23 9.23 -2.63
C ILE A 69 10.70 10.26 -3.61
N ALA A 70 11.57 11.15 -4.09
CA ALA A 70 11.22 12.08 -5.13
C ALA A 70 11.16 11.38 -6.50
N PRO A 71 10.14 11.63 -7.34
CA PRO A 71 10.10 11.10 -8.69
C PRO A 71 11.23 11.68 -9.55
N ALA A 72 11.83 10.83 -10.41
CA ALA A 72 12.81 11.25 -11.40
C ALA A 72 12.15 11.95 -12.61
N GLY A 73 10.88 11.65 -12.85
CA GLY A 73 10.04 12.28 -13.88
C GLY A 73 8.57 12.23 -13.48
N GLY A 74 7.73 13.00 -14.14
CA GLY A 74 6.31 13.09 -13.85
C GLY A 74 5.98 13.83 -12.56
N THR A 75 4.75 13.66 -12.07
CA THR A 75 4.29 14.36 -10.85
C THR A 75 3.41 13.50 -9.98
N ILE A 76 3.57 13.65 -8.66
CA ILE A 76 2.68 13.09 -7.64
C ILE A 76 2.05 14.25 -6.88
N ALA A 77 0.73 14.28 -6.82
CA ALA A 77 -0.01 15.25 -6.02
C ALA A 77 -0.96 14.53 -5.06
N VAL A 78 -1.00 15.00 -3.80
CA VAL A 78 -1.93 14.54 -2.76
C VAL A 78 -2.72 15.75 -2.29
N ALA A 79 -4.05 15.63 -2.26
CA ALA A 79 -4.97 16.73 -1.93
C ALA A 79 -4.66 18.02 -2.74
N GLY A 80 -4.35 17.88 -4.03
CA GLY A 80 -4.03 18.96 -4.95
C GLY A 80 -2.64 19.60 -4.77
N ARG A 81 -1.81 19.09 -3.85
CA ARG A 81 -0.46 19.59 -3.59
C ARG A 81 0.58 18.61 -4.10
N ARG A 82 1.59 19.11 -4.81
CA ARG A 82 2.76 18.28 -5.17
C ARG A 82 3.42 17.75 -3.89
N THR A 83 3.63 16.43 -3.86
CA THR A 83 4.18 15.76 -2.70
C THR A 83 5.68 15.58 -2.88
N LEU A 84 6.47 16.25 -2.05
CA LEU A 84 7.94 16.15 -2.03
C LEU A 84 8.48 15.69 -0.68
N GLU A 85 7.66 15.73 0.37
CA GLU A 85 8.06 15.41 1.74
C GLU A 85 6.94 14.65 2.47
N PRO A 86 7.30 13.77 3.43
CA PRO A 86 6.32 13.12 4.30
C PRO A 86 5.53 14.14 5.12
N GLY A 87 4.25 13.84 5.37
CA GLY A 87 3.38 14.72 6.15
C GLY A 87 2.35 13.94 6.97
N PRO A 88 1.70 14.59 7.96
CA PRO A 88 0.69 13.95 8.80
C PRO A 88 -0.62 13.62 8.07
N ASP A 89 -0.83 14.16 6.85
CA ASP A 89 -1.95 13.89 5.96
C ASP A 89 -1.92 12.50 5.36
N ARG A 90 -0.77 11.81 5.45
CA ARG A 90 -0.57 10.43 4.99
C ARG A 90 0.30 9.64 5.94
N ALA A 91 -0.10 8.41 6.21
CA ALA A 91 0.62 7.52 7.10
C ALA A 91 1.02 6.24 6.37
N ILE A 92 2.23 5.71 6.67
CA ILE A 92 2.71 4.45 6.12
C ILE A 92 2.78 3.40 7.22
N VAL A 93 2.30 2.19 6.88
CA VAL A 93 2.53 0.95 7.62
C VAL A 93 3.43 0.07 6.77
N PHE A 94 4.64 -0.21 7.24
CA PHE A 94 5.63 -1.04 6.54
C PHE A 94 5.39 -2.54 6.80
N GLN A 95 5.99 -3.36 5.95
CA GLN A 95 5.95 -4.83 6.07
C GLN A 95 6.65 -5.32 7.34
N GLU A 96 7.74 -4.66 7.74
CA GLU A 96 8.59 -5.07 8.85
C GLU A 96 7.90 -4.88 10.22
N PHE A 97 8.05 -5.87 11.10
CA PHE A 97 7.50 -5.80 12.47
C PHE A 97 8.31 -4.85 13.38
N ASP A 98 9.54 -4.53 13.02
CA ASP A 98 10.45 -3.70 13.83
C ASP A 98 10.27 -2.19 13.64
N GLN A 99 9.17 -1.79 13.01
CA GLN A 99 8.79 -0.39 12.84
C GLN A 99 8.31 0.29 14.14
N LEU A 100 8.09 -0.46 15.22
CA LEU A 100 7.72 0.08 16.52
C LEU A 100 8.96 0.51 17.31
N PHE A 101 8.82 1.56 18.11
CA PHE A 101 9.88 1.97 19.05
C PHE A 101 10.01 0.96 20.18
N PRO A 102 11.09 0.15 20.25
CA PRO A 102 11.19 -0.94 21.22
C PRO A 102 11.28 -0.47 22.67
N TRP A 103 11.68 0.76 22.90
CA TRP A 103 11.79 1.41 24.22
C TRP A 103 10.53 2.14 24.68
N ARG A 104 9.45 2.08 23.90
CA ARG A 104 8.15 2.66 24.22
C ARG A 104 7.11 1.58 24.41
N THR A 105 6.15 1.83 25.31
CA THR A 105 4.98 0.96 25.43
C THR A 105 4.10 1.03 24.18
N VAL A 106 3.14 0.14 24.06
CA VAL A 106 2.12 0.14 23.00
C VAL A 106 1.39 1.48 22.97
N LEU A 107 0.90 1.97 24.11
CA LEU A 107 0.26 3.26 24.22
C LEU A 107 1.17 4.40 23.76
N GLU A 108 2.42 4.39 24.21
CA GLU A 108 3.39 5.43 23.84
C GLU A 108 3.75 5.39 22.35
N ASN A 109 3.80 4.21 21.73
CA ASN A 109 3.99 4.07 20.28
C ASN A 109 2.86 4.75 19.50
N VAL A 110 1.60 4.51 19.88
CA VAL A 110 0.43 5.08 19.21
C VAL A 110 0.26 6.56 19.52
N ALA A 111 0.58 6.99 20.74
CA ALA A 111 0.51 8.40 21.14
C ALA A 111 1.64 9.27 20.55
N TYR A 112 2.76 8.66 20.16
CA TYR A 112 3.95 9.40 19.71
C TYR A 112 3.68 10.36 18.55
N PRO A 113 3.09 9.91 17.41
CA PRO A 113 2.85 10.82 16.29
C PRO A 113 1.90 11.98 16.63
N LEU A 114 0.96 11.78 17.53
CA LEU A 114 0.08 12.84 18.01
C LEU A 114 0.84 13.91 18.81
N ARG A 115 1.82 13.47 19.60
CA ARG A 115 2.65 14.37 20.42
C ARG A 115 3.58 15.22 19.58
N ILE A 116 4.24 14.66 18.58
CA ILE A 116 5.12 15.43 17.69
C ILE A 116 4.33 16.42 16.82
N ASN A 117 3.03 16.16 16.58
CA ASN A 117 2.10 17.06 15.92
C ASN A 117 1.38 18.02 16.89
N GLY A 118 1.94 18.25 18.09
CA GLY A 118 1.53 19.31 18.99
C GLY A 118 0.44 18.97 20.01
N ARG A 119 -0.08 17.72 20.06
CA ARG A 119 -1.04 17.35 21.13
C ARG A 119 -0.34 17.20 22.48
N SER A 120 -1.02 17.60 23.54
CA SER A 120 -0.53 17.39 24.91
C SER A 120 -0.33 15.89 25.20
N ARG A 121 0.54 15.56 26.18
CA ARG A 121 0.77 14.15 26.57
C ARG A 121 -0.54 13.47 26.98
N ARG A 122 -1.41 14.15 27.69
CA ARG A 122 -2.71 13.62 28.16
C ARG A 122 -3.66 13.39 26.99
N ASP A 123 -3.84 14.37 26.11
CA ASP A 123 -4.76 14.27 24.99
C ASP A 123 -4.30 13.23 23.96
N ALA A 124 -2.98 13.13 23.74
CA ALA A 124 -2.41 12.10 22.87
C ALA A 124 -2.64 10.70 23.45
N ALA A 125 -2.50 10.50 24.74
CA ALA A 125 -2.77 9.21 25.39
C ALA A 125 -4.25 8.83 25.30
N VAL A 126 -5.16 9.76 25.55
CA VAL A 126 -6.61 9.54 25.44
C VAL A 126 -7.00 9.18 24.01
N ALA A 127 -6.47 9.90 23.01
CA ALA A 127 -6.71 9.59 21.60
C ALA A 127 -6.12 8.22 21.23
N ALA A 128 -4.88 7.93 21.62
CA ALA A 128 -4.21 6.66 21.34
C ALA A 128 -5.01 5.46 21.89
N MET A 129 -5.57 5.56 23.09
CA MET A 129 -6.41 4.50 23.67
C MET A 129 -7.64 4.18 22.80
N ARG A 130 -8.23 5.16 22.13
CA ARG A 130 -9.37 4.93 21.21
C ARG A 130 -8.94 4.07 20.03
N PHE A 131 -7.77 4.33 19.44
CA PHE A 131 -7.25 3.56 18.32
C PHE A 131 -6.75 2.16 18.75
N LEU A 132 -6.23 2.03 19.99
CA LEU A 132 -5.93 0.73 20.56
C LEU A 132 -7.19 -0.11 20.79
N ALA A 133 -8.27 0.49 21.25
CA ALA A 133 -9.55 -0.20 21.38
C ALA A 133 -10.10 -0.66 20.03
N LEU A 134 -10.00 0.17 18.97
CA LEU A 134 -10.39 -0.19 17.60
C LEU A 134 -9.61 -1.42 17.09
N THR A 135 -8.33 -1.52 17.44
CA THR A 135 -7.47 -2.64 17.05
C THR A 135 -7.42 -3.76 18.10
N ARG A 136 -8.28 -3.71 19.13
CA ARG A 136 -8.39 -4.69 20.23
C ARG A 136 -7.09 -4.89 20.99
N LEU A 137 -6.38 -3.81 21.25
CA LEU A 137 -5.09 -3.79 21.98
C LEU A 137 -5.11 -2.90 23.24
N ASP A 138 -6.27 -2.42 23.66
CA ASP A 138 -6.44 -1.60 24.87
C ASP A 138 -5.87 -2.26 26.12
N GLN A 139 -6.06 -3.58 26.28
CA GLN A 139 -5.51 -4.36 27.40
C GLN A 139 -3.98 -4.60 27.31
N ALA A 140 -3.36 -4.29 26.16
CA ALA A 140 -1.93 -4.40 25.97
C ALA A 140 -1.20 -3.05 26.01
N ALA A 141 -1.88 -1.97 26.41
CA ALA A 141 -1.39 -0.60 26.33
C ALA A 141 -0.03 -0.38 27.05
N ASP A 142 0.19 -1.06 28.17
CA ASP A 142 1.40 -0.93 28.98
C ASP A 142 2.52 -1.92 28.56
N ARG A 143 2.26 -2.83 27.61
CA ARG A 143 3.27 -3.77 27.11
C ARG A 143 4.26 -3.09 26.19
N TYR A 144 5.45 -3.68 26.10
CA TYR A 144 6.48 -3.27 25.14
C TYR A 144 6.43 -4.16 23.89
N PRO A 145 6.96 -3.70 22.74
CA PRO A 145 6.93 -4.46 21.47
C PRO A 145 7.49 -5.88 21.57
N HIS A 146 8.54 -6.13 22.36
CA HIS A 146 9.12 -7.46 22.55
C HIS A 146 8.18 -8.46 23.27
N GLN A 147 7.13 -7.97 23.92
CA GLN A 147 6.11 -8.78 24.61
C GLN A 147 4.89 -9.10 23.74
N LEU A 148 4.93 -8.73 22.45
CA LEU A 148 3.82 -8.86 21.52
C LEU A 148 4.10 -9.94 20.47
N SER A 149 3.06 -10.62 20.02
CA SER A 149 3.12 -11.44 18.80
C SER A 149 3.24 -10.56 17.55
N GLY A 150 3.65 -11.15 16.41
CA GLY A 150 3.75 -10.42 15.14
C GLY A 150 2.44 -9.72 14.75
N GLY A 151 1.31 -10.42 14.85
CA GLY A 151 -0.01 -9.84 14.58
C GLY A 151 -0.39 -8.71 15.53
N MET A 152 0.02 -8.77 16.81
CA MET A 152 -0.17 -7.66 17.75
C MET A 152 0.68 -6.47 17.38
N LYS A 153 1.96 -6.66 17.03
CA LYS A 153 2.85 -5.58 16.56
C LYS A 153 2.26 -4.88 15.33
N GLN A 154 1.71 -5.64 14.38
CA GLN A 154 1.08 -5.11 13.20
C GLN A 154 -0.15 -4.25 13.54
N ARG A 155 -1.01 -4.72 14.45
CA ARG A 155 -2.14 -3.92 14.94
C ARG A 155 -1.71 -2.62 15.62
N VAL A 156 -0.61 -2.64 16.38
CA VAL A 156 -0.05 -1.41 16.97
C VAL A 156 0.41 -0.45 15.89
N ALA A 157 1.07 -0.94 14.84
CA ALA A 157 1.51 -0.12 13.72
C ALA A 157 0.32 0.51 12.97
N ILE A 158 -0.74 -0.27 12.73
CA ILE A 158 -1.99 0.21 12.15
C ILE A 158 -2.65 1.27 13.06
N ALA A 159 -2.78 0.99 14.36
CA ALA A 159 -3.33 1.95 15.33
C ALA A 159 -2.53 3.25 15.37
N ARG A 160 -1.19 3.17 15.30
CA ARG A 160 -0.30 4.33 15.27
C ARG A 160 -0.50 5.17 14.01
N ALA A 161 -0.65 4.53 12.86
CA ALA A 161 -0.92 5.21 11.59
C ALA A 161 -2.29 5.89 11.59
N LEU A 162 -3.33 5.16 12.00
CA LEU A 162 -4.70 5.67 12.07
C LEU A 162 -4.88 6.78 13.11
N ALA A 163 -4.07 6.80 14.18
CA ALA A 163 -4.14 7.84 15.21
C ALA A 163 -3.86 9.25 14.66
N LEU A 164 -3.15 9.37 13.55
CA LEU A 164 -2.98 10.63 12.83
C LEU A 164 -4.25 11.11 12.12
N GLU A 165 -5.27 10.25 11.98
CA GLU A 165 -6.46 10.50 11.16
C GLU A 165 -6.07 10.97 9.75
N PRO A 166 -5.18 10.20 9.06
CA PRO A 166 -4.61 10.63 7.79
C PRO A 166 -5.68 10.62 6.69
N ALA A 167 -5.55 11.50 5.71
CA ALA A 167 -6.38 11.45 4.50
C ALA A 167 -6.06 10.22 3.63
N LEU A 168 -4.80 9.74 3.68
CA LEU A 168 -4.31 8.58 2.93
C LEU A 168 -3.53 7.63 3.83
N LEU A 169 -3.97 6.38 3.89
CA LEU A 169 -3.26 5.29 4.55
C LEU A 169 -2.54 4.45 3.49
N LEU A 170 -1.23 4.33 3.64
CA LEU A 170 -0.34 3.56 2.76
C LEU A 170 0.10 2.31 3.50
N MET A 171 -0.04 1.13 2.89
CA MET A 171 0.34 -0.14 3.48
C MET A 171 1.20 -0.96 2.53
N ASP A 172 2.40 -1.34 2.97
CA ASP A 172 3.36 -2.13 2.20
C ASP A 172 3.38 -3.56 2.73
N GLU A 173 2.69 -4.48 2.06
CA GLU A 173 2.56 -5.91 2.40
C GLU A 173 2.35 -6.20 3.91
N PRO A 174 1.42 -5.52 4.59
CA PRO A 174 1.36 -5.53 6.05
C PRO A 174 1.02 -6.88 6.66
N PHE A 175 0.56 -7.83 5.86
CA PHE A 175 0.12 -9.16 6.33
C PHE A 175 1.01 -10.31 5.83
N GLY A 176 2.08 -10.01 5.07
CA GLY A 176 2.92 -11.02 4.43
C GLY A 176 3.54 -12.05 5.37
N ALA A 177 3.94 -11.64 6.57
CA ALA A 177 4.61 -12.51 7.55
C ALA A 177 3.64 -13.16 8.58
N LEU A 178 2.31 -13.09 8.35
CA LEU A 178 1.30 -13.65 9.25
C LEU A 178 0.78 -15.02 8.76
N ASP A 179 0.41 -15.88 9.71
CA ASP A 179 -0.33 -17.10 9.38
C ASP A 179 -1.71 -16.78 8.77
N ALA A 180 -2.28 -17.75 8.04
CA ALA A 180 -3.49 -17.55 7.25
C ALA A 180 -4.71 -17.09 8.10
N ILE A 181 -4.88 -17.65 9.29
CA ILE A 181 -6.03 -17.34 10.17
C ILE A 181 -5.91 -15.92 10.72
N THR A 182 -4.72 -15.58 11.23
CA THR A 182 -4.43 -14.23 11.73
C THR A 182 -4.56 -13.19 10.63
N ARG A 183 -4.08 -13.50 9.42
CA ARG A 183 -4.19 -12.64 8.23
C ARG A 183 -5.64 -12.34 7.89
N GLN A 184 -6.49 -13.35 7.69
CA GLN A 184 -7.91 -13.17 7.37
C GLN A 184 -8.63 -12.32 8.43
N ARG A 185 -8.35 -12.56 9.69
CA ARG A 185 -8.93 -11.78 10.78
C ARG A 185 -8.52 -10.32 10.73
N LEU A 186 -7.23 -10.04 10.49
CA LEU A 186 -6.73 -8.67 10.40
C LEU A 186 -7.21 -7.93 9.16
N GLN A 187 -7.38 -8.62 8.04
CA GLN A 187 -7.99 -8.07 6.82
C GLN A 187 -9.43 -7.62 7.08
N ALA A 188 -10.24 -8.47 7.71
CA ALA A 188 -11.61 -8.14 8.06
C ALA A 188 -11.68 -6.94 9.04
N GLU A 189 -10.83 -6.92 10.06
CA GLU A 189 -10.73 -5.81 11.01
C GLU A 189 -10.31 -4.51 10.32
N LEU A 190 -9.27 -4.55 9.45
CA LEU A 190 -8.81 -3.39 8.68
C LEU A 190 -9.92 -2.86 7.78
N ASN A 191 -10.59 -3.74 7.04
CA ASN A 191 -11.65 -3.34 6.11
C ASN A 191 -12.81 -2.64 6.86
N GLY A 192 -13.19 -3.15 8.03
CA GLY A 192 -14.17 -2.50 8.90
C GLY A 192 -13.75 -1.12 9.38
N ILE A 193 -12.51 -0.98 9.84
CA ILE A 193 -11.96 0.30 10.33
C ILE A 193 -11.87 1.33 9.19
N VAL A 194 -11.35 0.94 8.03
CA VAL A 194 -11.20 1.83 6.87
C VAL A 194 -12.56 2.32 6.39
N ALA A 195 -13.57 1.43 6.33
CA ALA A 195 -14.94 1.80 5.95
C ALA A 195 -15.60 2.72 6.98
N GLU A 196 -15.51 2.41 8.30
CA GLU A 196 -16.09 3.22 9.37
C GLU A 196 -15.48 4.62 9.44
N ARG A 197 -14.17 4.72 9.18
CA ARG A 197 -13.42 5.98 9.27
C ARG A 197 -13.32 6.72 7.94
N GLU A 198 -13.88 6.18 6.88
CA GLU A 198 -13.86 6.78 5.53
C GLU A 198 -12.42 7.12 5.06
N VAL A 199 -11.44 6.28 5.42
CA VAL A 199 -10.02 6.47 5.08
C VAL A 199 -9.76 6.02 3.66
N THR A 200 -9.04 6.81 2.88
CA THR A 200 -8.51 6.37 1.59
C THR A 200 -7.32 5.44 1.81
N LEU A 201 -7.32 4.29 1.13
CA LEU A 201 -6.31 3.24 1.31
C LEU A 201 -5.57 2.98 0.01
N LEU A 202 -4.24 2.99 0.05
CA LEU A 202 -3.38 2.34 -0.94
C LEU A 202 -2.66 1.18 -0.28
N PHE A 203 -2.92 -0.02 -0.75
CA PHE A 203 -2.42 -1.27 -0.16
C PHE A 203 -1.61 -2.03 -1.20
N VAL A 204 -0.37 -2.35 -0.88
CA VAL A 204 0.53 -3.16 -1.71
C VAL A 204 0.48 -4.61 -1.24
N THR A 205 0.32 -5.53 -2.18
CA THR A 205 0.39 -6.97 -1.92
C THR A 205 0.83 -7.72 -3.18
N HIS A 206 1.25 -8.98 -2.99
CA HIS A 206 1.43 -9.96 -4.07
C HIS A 206 0.27 -10.98 -4.11
N SER A 207 -0.71 -10.90 -3.20
CA SER A 207 -1.85 -11.82 -3.13
C SER A 207 -3.06 -11.27 -3.89
N ILE A 208 -3.48 -12.00 -4.93
CA ILE A 208 -4.70 -11.70 -5.67
C ILE A 208 -5.92 -11.79 -4.76
N GLU A 209 -5.95 -12.74 -3.84
CA GLU A 209 -7.03 -12.92 -2.88
C GLU A 209 -7.19 -11.70 -1.98
N GLU A 210 -6.08 -11.13 -1.47
CA GLU A 210 -6.10 -9.88 -0.70
C GLU A 210 -6.64 -8.73 -1.55
N ALA A 211 -6.22 -8.64 -2.80
CA ALA A 211 -6.65 -7.59 -3.71
C ALA A 211 -8.17 -7.61 -3.94
N LEU A 212 -8.74 -8.79 -4.12
CA LEU A 212 -10.17 -8.96 -4.36
C LEU A 212 -11.03 -8.77 -3.09
N VAL A 213 -10.48 -9.05 -1.90
CA VAL A 213 -11.20 -8.93 -0.62
C VAL A 213 -11.18 -7.50 -0.10
N LEU A 214 -10.08 -6.78 -0.29
CA LEU A 214 -9.86 -5.46 0.32
C LEU A 214 -10.15 -4.30 -0.62
N GLY A 215 -9.97 -4.49 -1.94
CA GLY A 215 -9.95 -3.41 -2.91
C GLY A 215 -11.31 -3.00 -3.45
N ASP A 216 -11.37 -1.74 -3.89
CA ASP A 216 -12.40 -1.23 -4.79
C ASP A 216 -11.87 -1.26 -6.25
N ARG A 217 -10.59 -0.94 -6.45
CA ARG A 217 -9.86 -1.10 -7.72
C ARG A 217 -8.50 -1.73 -7.45
N VAL A 218 -8.04 -2.50 -8.44
CA VAL A 218 -6.71 -3.11 -8.45
C VAL A 218 -5.90 -2.49 -9.58
N ILE A 219 -4.71 -2.01 -9.25
CA ILE A 219 -3.71 -1.56 -10.22
C ILE A 219 -2.70 -2.68 -10.39
N VAL A 220 -2.56 -3.18 -11.60
CA VAL A 220 -1.61 -4.22 -11.94
C VAL A 220 -0.36 -3.57 -12.53
N LEU A 221 0.79 -3.79 -11.89
CA LEU A 221 2.09 -3.40 -12.42
C LEU A 221 2.75 -4.58 -13.13
N GLY A 222 3.41 -4.28 -14.22
CA GLY A 222 4.27 -5.23 -14.94
C GLY A 222 5.66 -5.40 -14.31
N ASP A 223 6.53 -6.14 -14.99
CA ASP A 223 7.92 -6.37 -14.58
C ASP A 223 8.77 -5.09 -14.54
N ALA A 224 9.89 -5.16 -13.85
CA ALA A 224 10.82 -4.04 -13.76
C ALA A 224 11.63 -3.85 -15.06
N PRO A 225 11.76 -2.61 -15.55
CA PRO A 225 11.21 -1.36 -15.06
C PRO A 225 9.71 -1.24 -15.35
N SER A 226 8.91 -1.24 -14.28
CA SER A 226 7.48 -1.45 -14.38
C SER A 226 6.71 -0.26 -14.95
N HIS A 227 5.51 -0.58 -15.42
CA HIS A 227 4.47 0.37 -15.83
C HIS A 227 3.11 -0.18 -15.41
N VAL A 228 2.07 0.63 -15.48
CA VAL A 228 0.70 0.19 -15.21
C VAL A 228 0.20 -0.62 -16.40
N LEU A 229 -0.03 -1.93 -16.18
CA LEU A 229 -0.61 -2.81 -17.19
C LEU A 229 -2.10 -2.58 -17.33
N GLU A 230 -2.78 -2.58 -16.21
CA GLU A 230 -4.23 -2.43 -16.18
C GLU A 230 -4.71 -1.87 -14.83
N VAL A 231 -5.84 -1.14 -14.86
CA VAL A 231 -6.60 -0.72 -13.68
C VAL A 231 -7.96 -1.40 -13.74
N VAL A 232 -8.22 -2.28 -12.78
CA VAL A 232 -9.39 -3.17 -12.77
C VAL A 232 -10.33 -2.78 -11.64
N ASP A 233 -11.61 -2.59 -11.93
CA ASP A 233 -12.65 -2.42 -10.91
C ASP A 233 -13.02 -3.79 -10.33
N VAL A 234 -12.96 -3.92 -9.01
CA VAL A 234 -13.24 -5.17 -8.30
C VAL A 234 -14.39 -5.04 -7.29
N ARG A 235 -15.13 -3.93 -7.37
CA ARG A 235 -16.35 -3.75 -6.59
C ARG A 235 -17.43 -4.74 -7.07
N ASP A 236 -18.32 -5.11 -6.18
CA ASP A 236 -19.52 -5.90 -6.47
C ASP A 236 -19.26 -7.32 -7.03
N LEU A 237 -18.04 -7.85 -6.85
CA LEU A 237 -17.74 -9.22 -7.27
C LEU A 237 -18.47 -10.30 -6.43
N GLY A 238 -18.96 -9.91 -5.27
CA GLY A 238 -19.47 -10.84 -4.26
C GLY A 238 -18.35 -11.61 -3.55
N GLY A 239 -18.72 -12.72 -2.92
CA GLY A 239 -17.74 -13.56 -2.20
C GLY A 239 -16.98 -14.54 -3.10
N PRO A 240 -15.99 -15.26 -2.52
CA PRO A 240 -15.16 -16.23 -3.25
C PRO A 240 -15.91 -17.34 -3.97
N GLU A 241 -17.18 -17.58 -3.60
CA GLU A 241 -18.09 -18.56 -4.19
C GLU A 241 -18.76 -18.08 -5.49
N THR A 242 -18.63 -16.81 -5.84
CA THR A 242 -19.30 -16.26 -7.03
C THR A 242 -18.49 -16.54 -8.31
N VAL A 243 -19.20 -16.62 -9.43
CA VAL A 243 -18.59 -16.74 -10.76
C VAL A 243 -17.77 -15.49 -11.10
N ALA A 244 -18.30 -14.31 -10.77
CA ALA A 244 -17.63 -13.02 -11.01
C ALA A 244 -16.28 -12.95 -10.30
N TYR A 245 -16.21 -13.34 -9.02
CA TYR A 245 -14.96 -13.42 -8.26
C TYR A 245 -13.95 -14.39 -8.91
N SER A 246 -14.41 -15.59 -9.28
CA SER A 246 -13.56 -16.60 -9.91
C SER A 246 -12.99 -16.16 -11.25
N GLN A 247 -13.81 -15.51 -12.08
CA GLN A 247 -13.39 -14.95 -13.37
C GLN A 247 -12.37 -13.81 -13.17
N MET A 248 -12.63 -12.89 -12.24
CA MET A 248 -11.72 -11.79 -11.94
C MET A 248 -10.38 -12.30 -11.40
N ARG A 249 -10.40 -13.30 -10.51
CA ARG A 249 -9.17 -13.94 -10.02
C ARG A 249 -8.36 -14.56 -11.16
N GLY A 250 -9.04 -15.23 -12.11
CA GLY A 250 -8.40 -15.76 -13.32
C GLY A 250 -7.75 -14.66 -14.15
N ARG A 251 -8.49 -13.58 -14.44
CA ARG A 251 -7.99 -12.42 -15.19
C ARG A 251 -6.74 -11.79 -14.57
N LEU A 252 -6.75 -11.53 -13.26
CA LEU A 252 -5.60 -10.96 -12.56
C LEU A 252 -4.39 -11.89 -12.59
N ARG A 253 -4.62 -13.22 -12.50
CA ARG A 253 -3.55 -14.22 -12.62
C ARG A 253 -2.94 -14.23 -14.01
N ASP A 254 -3.76 -14.15 -15.05
CA ASP A 254 -3.27 -14.14 -16.43
C ASP A 254 -2.46 -12.87 -16.74
N LEU A 255 -2.90 -11.70 -16.24
CA LEU A 255 -2.15 -10.45 -16.36
C LEU A 255 -0.75 -10.53 -15.71
N LEU A 256 -0.63 -11.21 -14.57
CA LEU A 256 0.64 -11.37 -13.86
C LEU A 256 1.54 -12.44 -14.50
N ARG A 257 0.97 -13.47 -15.18
CA ARG A 257 1.73 -14.56 -15.82
C ARG A 257 2.27 -14.21 -17.19
N VAL A 258 1.57 -13.38 -17.95
CA VAL A 258 2.01 -12.97 -19.30
C VAL A 258 3.39 -12.32 -19.26
N GLU A 259 3.76 -11.71 -18.14
CA GLU A 259 5.07 -11.08 -17.98
C GLU A 259 6.17 -12.07 -17.53
N ASP A 260 5.85 -13.06 -16.71
CA ASP A 260 6.81 -14.12 -16.35
C ASP A 260 7.30 -14.86 -17.60
N ASP A 261 6.38 -15.17 -18.55
CA ASP A 261 6.72 -15.86 -19.81
C ASP A 261 7.57 -14.98 -20.75
N VAL A 262 7.35 -13.67 -20.80
CA VAL A 262 8.12 -12.72 -21.63
C VAL A 262 9.52 -12.50 -21.05
N ALA A 263 9.65 -12.35 -19.74
CA ALA A 263 10.95 -12.19 -19.08
C ALA A 263 11.85 -13.41 -19.24
N GLU A 264 11.29 -14.64 -19.16
CA GLU A 264 12.04 -15.86 -19.44
C GLU A 264 12.52 -15.98 -20.90
N MET A 265 11.74 -15.46 -21.86
CA MET A 265 12.13 -15.44 -23.28
C MET A 265 13.22 -14.40 -23.58
N GLU A 266 13.18 -13.24 -22.94
CA GLU A 266 14.21 -12.17 -23.10
C GLU A 266 15.55 -12.61 -22.48
N ASP A 267 15.54 -13.22 -21.28
CA ASP A 267 16.75 -13.73 -20.62
C ASP A 267 17.42 -14.88 -21.42
N GLN A 268 16.61 -15.72 -22.08
CA GLN A 268 17.12 -16.77 -22.99
C GLN A 268 17.70 -16.20 -24.29
N ALA A 269 17.17 -15.08 -24.80
CA ALA A 269 17.66 -14.43 -26.01
C ALA A 269 19.01 -13.74 -25.78
N GLU A 270 19.22 -13.09 -24.62
CA GLU A 270 20.50 -12.47 -24.27
C GLU A 270 21.64 -13.48 -24.05
N HIS A 271 21.31 -14.72 -23.62
CA HIS A 271 22.30 -15.78 -23.43
C HIS A 271 22.70 -16.47 -24.73
N VAL A 272 21.95 -16.35 -25.85
CA VAL A 272 22.25 -16.95 -27.15
C VAL A 272 23.17 -16.06 -27.99
N ASP A 273 23.15 -14.74 -27.83
CA ASP A 273 23.98 -13.78 -28.58
C ASP A 273 25.37 -13.51 -27.96
N GLY A 274 25.68 -14.14 -26.82
CA GLY A 274 26.96 -13.99 -26.10
C GLY A 274 27.92 -15.19 -26.25
N GLY A 275 27.70 -16.11 -27.19
CA GLY A 275 28.51 -17.31 -27.43
C GLY A 275 29.45 -17.20 -28.63
#